data_67fa69122da386779f644e1c0fc9b846
#
_entry.id   67fa69122da386779f644e1c0fc9b846
#
_cell.length_a   1.000
_cell.length_b   1.000
_cell.length_c   1.000
_cell.angle_alpha   90.00
_cell.angle_beta   90.00
_cell.angle_gamma   90.00
#
_symmetry.space_group_name_H-M   'P 1'
#
loop_
_entity.id
_entity.type
_entity.pdbx_description
1 polymer ?
#
loop_
_entity_poly.entity_id
_entity_poly.type
_entity_poly.pdbx_seq_one_letter_code
_entity_poly.pdbx_strand_id
1 'polypeptide(L)'
;TATLPAVDPKDNWPVEPTQTEFALSFEAIEQGITGAANYYYEDFARVWNKMYPEAQLESYQEAQGAALTIEENDEFSKIGGYPYFVQSDPRFFNEALQGHTVNLLTIVSEVDWAEPHDGSPKLMWCGGGAANWLITPEQLAAGDFSNVIFEWSSS
;
A
#
# COMPACT_ATOMS: atom_id res chain seq x y z
N THR A 1 -8.12 -23.27 -14.75
CA THR A 1 -7.11 -22.20 -14.84
C THR A 1 -7.67 -21.15 -15.79
N ALA A 2 -8.15 -20.05 -15.26
CA ALA A 2 -8.57 -18.92 -16.09
C ALA A 2 -7.30 -18.27 -16.65
N THR A 3 -7.18 -18.22 -17.96
CA THR A 3 -6.11 -17.46 -18.61
C THR A 3 -6.56 -16.01 -18.60
N LEU A 4 -5.90 -15.16 -17.83
CA LEU A 4 -6.13 -13.72 -17.92
C LEU A 4 -5.78 -13.27 -19.34
N PRO A 5 -6.57 -12.35 -19.96
CA PRO A 5 -6.21 -11.79 -21.25
C PRO A 5 -4.87 -11.08 -21.09
N ALA A 6 -3.96 -11.30 -22.06
CA ALA A 6 -2.74 -10.53 -22.13
C ALA A 6 -3.10 -9.07 -22.36
N VAL A 7 -2.91 -8.23 -21.38
CA VAL A 7 -2.99 -6.78 -21.53
C VAL A 7 -1.69 -6.37 -22.20
N ASP A 8 -1.74 -5.72 -23.36
CA ASP A 8 -0.56 -5.12 -23.97
C ASP A 8 -0.10 -3.98 -23.03
N PRO A 9 1.08 -4.07 -22.43
CA PRO A 9 1.55 -3.04 -21.50
C PRO A 9 1.66 -1.65 -22.15
N LYS A 10 1.59 -1.56 -23.47
CA LYS A 10 1.69 -0.30 -24.22
C LYS A 10 0.37 0.45 -24.38
N ASP A 11 -0.76 -0.22 -24.11
CA ASP A 11 -2.07 0.38 -24.26
C ASP A 11 -2.54 1.01 -22.93
N ASN A 12 -2.12 2.22 -22.64
CA ASN A 12 -2.66 3.12 -21.60
C ASN A 12 -1.96 3.22 -20.24
N TRP A 13 -0.71 2.84 -20.11
CA TRP A 13 0.01 3.18 -18.88
C TRP A 13 0.67 4.55 -19.03
N PRO A 14 0.33 5.54 -18.19
CA PRO A 14 0.98 6.85 -18.20
C PRO A 14 2.46 6.80 -17.79
N VAL A 15 2.89 5.70 -17.22
CA VAL A 15 4.26 5.45 -16.74
C VAL A 15 4.59 3.98 -16.95
N GLU A 16 5.72 3.68 -17.58
CA GLU A 16 6.31 2.33 -17.60
C GLU A 16 7.29 2.21 -16.43
N PRO A 17 6.86 1.63 -15.29
CA PRO A 17 7.72 1.55 -14.10
C PRO A 17 8.91 0.60 -14.28
N THR A 18 8.81 -0.34 -15.21
CA THR A 18 9.88 -1.27 -15.57
C THR A 18 9.76 -1.72 -17.02
N GLN A 19 10.89 -2.04 -17.63
CA GLN A 19 10.95 -2.60 -19.01
C GLN A 19 11.34 -4.09 -19.02
N THR A 20 11.50 -4.69 -17.85
CA THR A 20 11.97 -6.07 -17.71
C THR A 20 11.05 -6.86 -16.78
N GLU A 21 11.09 -8.18 -16.93
CA GLU A 21 10.43 -9.12 -16.03
C GLU A 21 11.37 -9.49 -14.88
N PHE A 22 10.83 -9.56 -13.67
CA PHE A 22 11.56 -9.98 -12.48
C PHE A 22 10.91 -11.21 -11.86
N ALA A 23 11.73 -12.11 -11.36
CA ALA A 23 11.27 -13.15 -10.46
C ALA A 23 10.98 -12.54 -9.09
N LEU A 24 9.86 -12.92 -8.48
CA LEU A 24 9.47 -12.46 -7.16
C LEU A 24 9.74 -13.55 -6.13
N SER A 25 10.23 -13.14 -4.98
CA SER A 25 10.23 -13.93 -3.75
C SER A 25 9.36 -13.26 -2.70
N PHE A 26 8.75 -14.07 -1.84
CA PHE A 26 7.83 -13.56 -0.82
C PHE A 26 8.30 -14.02 0.56
N GLU A 27 8.22 -13.10 1.51
CA GLU A 27 8.44 -13.34 2.91
C GLU A 27 7.20 -12.90 3.69
N ALA A 28 6.78 -13.69 4.67
CA ALA A 28 5.67 -13.30 5.56
C ALA A 28 6.20 -12.33 6.61
N ILE A 29 5.56 -11.17 6.71
CA ILE A 29 5.92 -10.12 7.66
C ILE A 29 4.70 -9.68 8.47
N GLU A 30 4.95 -9.09 9.63
CA GLU A 30 3.96 -8.34 10.39
C GLU A 30 4.19 -6.84 10.15
N GLN A 31 3.12 -6.11 9.86
CA GLN A 31 3.17 -4.68 9.63
C GLN A 31 2.30 -3.95 10.66
N GLY A 32 2.89 -2.98 11.36
CA GLY A 32 2.13 -2.02 12.17
C GLY A 32 1.44 -0.96 11.30
N ILE A 33 0.54 -0.19 11.90
CA ILE A 33 -0.03 0.99 11.24
C ILE A 33 1.06 2.05 11.15
N THR A 34 1.31 2.54 9.96
CA THR A 34 2.35 3.53 9.67
C THR A 34 1.79 4.92 9.48
N GLY A 35 2.65 5.94 9.41
CA GLY A 35 2.26 7.32 9.17
C GLY A 35 1.51 7.51 7.84
N ALA A 36 1.85 6.74 6.81
CA ALA A 36 1.16 6.75 5.52
C ALA A 36 -0.20 6.05 5.55
N ALA A 37 -0.49 5.27 6.59
CA ALA A 37 -1.74 4.54 6.76
C ALA A 37 -2.75 5.26 7.67
N ASN A 38 -2.69 6.58 7.74
CA ASN A 38 -3.50 7.40 8.65
C ASN A 38 -5.02 7.24 8.46
N TYR A 39 -5.47 6.75 7.31
CA TYR A 39 -6.88 6.39 7.08
C TYR A 39 -7.39 5.35 8.10
N TYR A 40 -6.50 4.54 8.67
CA TYR A 40 -6.85 3.47 9.62
C TYR A 40 -6.71 3.87 11.09
N TYR A 41 -6.33 5.10 11.39
CA TYR A 41 -6.08 5.55 12.78
C TYR A 41 -7.32 5.52 13.65
N GLU A 42 -8.48 5.88 13.11
CA GLU A 42 -9.74 5.82 13.84
C GLU A 42 -10.14 4.37 14.15
N ASP A 43 -9.90 3.46 13.22
CA ASP A 43 -10.15 2.03 13.43
C ASP A 43 -9.24 1.46 14.50
N PHE A 44 -7.98 1.86 14.54
CA PHE A 44 -7.05 1.45 15.59
C PHE A 44 -7.55 1.87 16.98
N ALA A 45 -7.86 3.14 17.19
CA ALA A 45 -8.35 3.65 18.47
C ALA A 45 -9.64 2.93 18.89
N ARG A 46 -10.56 2.71 17.96
CA ARG A 46 -11.81 1.98 18.22
C ARG A 46 -11.57 0.53 18.67
N VAL A 47 -10.66 -0.18 18.00
CA VAL A 47 -10.32 -1.57 18.36
C VAL A 47 -9.58 -1.61 19.69
N TRP A 48 -8.60 -0.73 19.90
CA TRP A 48 -7.87 -0.60 21.15
C TRP A 48 -8.81 -0.37 22.33
N ASN A 49 -9.72 0.61 22.24
CA ASN A 49 -10.64 0.96 23.32
C ASN A 49 -11.61 -0.17 23.66
N LYS A 50 -11.94 -1.01 22.70
CA LYS A 50 -12.72 -2.22 22.95
C LYS A 50 -11.93 -3.30 23.70
N MET A 51 -10.64 -3.42 23.43
CA MET A 51 -9.76 -4.40 24.07
C MET A 51 -9.26 -3.94 25.44
N TYR A 52 -9.07 -2.63 25.61
CA TYR A 52 -8.49 -2.03 26.83
C TYR A 52 -9.38 -0.88 27.34
N PRO A 53 -10.57 -1.16 27.90
CA PRO A 53 -11.53 -0.14 28.30
C PRO A 53 -11.03 0.78 29.43
N GLU A 54 -10.06 0.34 30.22
CA GLU A 54 -9.39 1.12 31.27
C GLU A 54 -8.22 1.98 30.79
N ALA A 55 -7.80 1.82 29.54
CA ALA A 55 -6.67 2.53 28.94
C ALA A 55 -7.08 3.07 27.55
N GLN A 56 -8.15 3.84 27.50
CA GLN A 56 -8.70 4.35 26.27
C GLN A 56 -7.81 5.41 25.64
N LEU A 57 -7.75 5.39 24.32
CA LEU A 57 -7.05 6.37 23.50
C LEU A 57 -8.06 7.27 22.78
N GLU A 58 -7.80 8.57 22.72
CA GLU A 58 -8.55 9.50 21.90
C GLU A 58 -8.19 9.39 20.41
N SER A 59 -6.94 9.00 20.15
CA SER A 59 -6.41 8.88 18.78
C SER A 59 -5.23 7.92 18.71
N TYR A 60 -4.88 7.52 17.49
CA TYR A 60 -3.66 6.74 17.24
C TYR A 60 -2.38 7.52 17.60
N GLN A 61 -2.37 8.83 17.40
CA GLN A 61 -1.24 9.70 17.73
C GLN A 61 -0.90 9.66 19.23
N GLU A 62 -1.89 9.49 20.09
CA GLU A 62 -1.68 9.31 21.52
C GLU A 62 -0.92 8.03 21.83
N ALA A 63 -1.21 6.94 21.09
CA ALA A 63 -0.47 5.69 21.20
C ALA A 63 0.98 5.83 20.73
N GLN A 64 1.23 6.57 19.66
CA GLN A 64 2.59 6.84 19.17
C GLN A 64 3.42 7.62 20.20
N GLY A 65 2.83 8.56 20.93
CA GLY A 65 3.50 9.32 21.99
C GLY A 65 3.92 8.47 23.20
N ALA A 66 3.26 7.31 23.38
CA ALA A 66 3.48 6.44 24.54
C ALA A 66 4.50 5.31 24.35
N ALA A 67 5.42 5.42 23.36
CA ALA A 67 6.57 4.53 23.15
C ALA A 67 6.37 3.30 22.27
N LEU A 68 5.60 3.40 21.21
CA LEU A 68 5.73 2.45 20.11
C LEU A 68 6.67 3.05 19.05
N THR A 69 7.97 2.88 19.22
CA THR A 69 8.91 2.91 18.09
C THR A 69 8.63 1.66 17.24
N ILE A 70 7.49 1.65 16.57
CA ILE A 70 7.30 0.77 15.42
C ILE A 70 8.24 1.37 14.38
N GLU A 71 9.20 0.59 13.92
CA GLU A 71 10.00 0.99 12.78
C GLU A 71 9.02 1.23 11.63
N GLU A 72 8.80 2.51 11.32
CA GLU A 72 7.88 2.96 10.28
C GLU A 72 8.54 2.75 8.91
N ASN A 73 8.87 1.51 8.58
CA ASN A 73 9.27 1.18 7.23
C ASN A 73 8.08 0.52 6.53
N ASP A 74 7.31 1.34 5.84
CA ASP A 74 6.18 0.91 5.00
C ASP A 74 6.48 1.03 3.49
N GLU A 75 7.63 1.59 3.14
CA GLU A 75 8.10 1.77 1.77
C GLU A 75 8.72 0.47 1.23
N PHE A 76 7.89 -0.54 1.06
CA PHE A 76 8.28 -1.79 0.39
C PHE A 76 7.10 -2.39 -0.38
N SER A 77 7.44 -3.18 -1.41
CA SER A 77 6.45 -3.90 -2.20
C SER A 77 5.84 -5.04 -1.40
N LYS A 78 4.50 -5.16 -1.39
CA LYS A 78 3.78 -6.10 -0.52
C LYS A 78 2.42 -6.50 -1.08
N ILE A 79 1.97 -7.68 -0.69
CA ILE A 79 0.60 -8.14 -0.87
C ILE A 79 -0.12 -8.01 0.48
N GLY A 80 -1.26 -7.32 0.48
CA GLY A 80 -2.00 -7.05 1.72
C GLY A 80 -1.36 -5.95 2.57
N GLY A 81 -1.67 -5.94 3.87
CA GLY A 81 -1.21 -4.93 4.81
C GLY A 81 -1.77 -3.54 4.53
N TYR A 82 -1.09 -2.51 5.04
CA TYR A 82 -1.47 -1.12 4.81
C TYR A 82 -0.83 -0.59 3.53
N PRO A 83 -1.57 0.15 2.68
CA PRO A 83 -0.99 0.77 1.49
C PRO A 83 0.06 1.81 1.87
N TYR A 84 0.94 2.14 0.93
CA TYR A 84 1.90 3.22 1.05
C TYR A 84 1.62 4.31 0.02
N PHE A 85 1.43 5.54 0.47
CA PHE A 85 1.20 6.70 -0.38
C PHE A 85 2.35 7.70 -0.21
N VAL A 86 3.05 7.99 -1.28
CA VAL A 86 4.12 9.01 -1.29
C VAL A 86 3.54 10.42 -1.06
N GLN A 87 2.31 10.61 -1.51
CA GLN A 87 1.52 11.81 -1.29
C GLN A 87 0.33 11.50 -0.37
N SER A 88 -0.76 12.20 -0.52
CA SER A 88 -1.95 12.00 0.29
C SER A 88 -2.76 10.79 -0.18
N ASP A 89 -3.35 10.09 0.76
CA ASP A 89 -4.32 9.02 0.49
C ASP A 89 -5.56 9.59 -0.23
N PRO A 90 -5.90 9.12 -1.43
CA PRO A 90 -6.98 9.66 -2.23
C PRO A 90 -8.36 9.48 -1.59
N ARG A 91 -8.51 8.54 -0.65
CA ARG A 91 -9.76 8.27 0.07
C ARG A 91 -10.17 9.42 0.98
N PHE A 92 -9.25 10.29 1.40
CA PHE A 92 -9.58 11.49 2.15
C PHE A 92 -10.31 12.54 1.31
N PHE A 93 -10.11 12.55 0.01
CA PHE A 93 -10.61 13.58 -0.88
C PHE A 93 -11.72 13.09 -1.80
N ASN A 94 -11.99 11.78 -1.83
CA ASN A 94 -12.99 11.19 -2.69
C ASN A 94 -13.83 10.15 -1.94
N GLU A 95 -15.05 10.53 -1.57
CA GLU A 95 -15.98 9.66 -0.84
C GLU A 95 -16.28 8.34 -1.55
N ALA A 96 -16.26 8.32 -2.89
CA ALA A 96 -16.50 7.11 -3.66
C ALA A 96 -15.40 6.04 -3.45
N LEU A 97 -14.24 6.43 -2.97
CA LEU A 97 -13.11 5.54 -2.72
C LEU A 97 -13.05 5.03 -1.27
N GLN A 98 -13.79 5.61 -0.34
CA GLN A 98 -13.68 5.31 1.10
C GLN A 98 -13.99 3.86 1.46
N GLY A 99 -14.85 3.19 0.67
CA GLY A 99 -15.13 1.77 0.84
C GLY A 99 -13.98 0.82 0.48
N HIS A 100 -12.97 1.29 -0.25
CA HIS A 100 -11.84 0.46 -0.71
C HIS A 100 -10.75 0.37 0.38
N THR A 101 -11.07 -0.34 1.45
CA THR A 101 -10.24 -0.41 2.65
C THR A 101 -9.25 -1.57 2.67
N VAL A 102 -9.30 -2.46 1.68
CA VAL A 102 -8.37 -3.58 1.57
C VAL A 102 -7.29 -3.27 0.54
N ASN A 103 -6.03 -3.31 0.96
CA ASN A 103 -4.90 -3.24 0.06
C ASN A 103 -4.62 -4.65 -0.52
N LEU A 104 -4.76 -4.79 -1.84
CA LEU A 104 -4.39 -6.03 -2.53
C LEU A 104 -2.89 -6.10 -2.77
N LEU A 105 -2.32 -4.99 -3.22
CA LEU A 105 -0.94 -4.93 -3.67
C LEU A 105 -0.42 -3.51 -3.52
N THR A 106 0.77 -3.36 -3.02
CA THR A 106 1.58 -2.14 -3.12
C THR A 106 2.87 -2.50 -3.83
N ILE A 107 3.26 -1.68 -4.81
CA ILE A 107 4.56 -1.79 -5.47
C ILE A 107 5.25 -0.44 -5.37
N VAL A 108 6.41 -0.42 -4.75
CA VAL A 108 7.25 0.77 -4.60
C VAL A 108 8.37 0.81 -5.62
N SER A 109 8.92 1.98 -5.86
CA SER A 109 10.14 2.14 -6.65
C SER A 109 11.30 1.42 -5.98
N GLU A 110 12.09 0.72 -6.75
CA GLU A 110 13.24 -0.05 -6.26
C GLU A 110 14.48 0.26 -7.11
N VAL A 111 15.55 0.65 -6.42
CA VAL A 111 16.87 0.87 -7.04
C VAL A 111 17.81 -0.22 -6.58
N ASP A 112 18.52 -0.81 -7.50
CA ASP A 112 19.57 -1.78 -7.18
C ASP A 112 20.81 -1.05 -6.66
N TRP A 113 21.09 -1.20 -5.38
CA TRP A 113 22.30 -0.69 -4.75
C TRP A 113 23.40 -1.75 -4.59
N ALA A 114 23.18 -2.98 -5.11
CA ALA A 114 24.20 -4.04 -5.08
C ALA A 114 25.34 -3.72 -6.06
N GLU A 115 26.56 -4.02 -5.65
CA GLU A 115 27.76 -3.82 -6.48
C GLU A 115 27.89 -4.90 -7.60
N PRO A 116 28.30 -4.55 -8.81
CA PRO A 116 28.50 -3.20 -9.32
C PRO A 116 27.18 -2.61 -9.83
N HIS A 117 26.69 -1.59 -9.16
CA HIS A 117 25.46 -0.93 -9.57
C HIS A 117 25.79 0.19 -10.57
N ASP A 118 25.04 0.24 -11.63
CA ASP A 118 25.09 1.33 -12.60
C ASP A 118 24.11 2.47 -12.22
N GLY A 119 23.41 2.33 -11.10
CA GLY A 119 22.39 3.27 -10.63
C GLY A 119 21.07 3.16 -11.39
N SER A 120 20.92 2.13 -12.22
CA SER A 120 19.66 1.92 -12.94
C SER A 120 18.58 1.42 -12.00
N PRO A 121 17.40 2.02 -12.02
CA PRO A 121 16.28 1.50 -11.23
C PRO A 121 15.79 0.17 -11.80
N LYS A 122 15.52 -0.79 -10.94
CA LYS A 122 14.81 -2.02 -11.30
C LYS A 122 13.36 -1.73 -11.64
N LEU A 123 12.75 -0.87 -10.83
CA LEU A 123 11.39 -0.42 -10.95
C LEU A 123 11.32 1.04 -10.49
N MET A 124 10.69 1.90 -11.29
CA MET A 124 10.66 3.32 -10.99
C MET A 124 9.31 3.94 -11.37
N TRP A 125 8.55 4.34 -10.36
CA TRP A 125 7.38 5.16 -10.52
C TRP A 125 7.81 6.63 -10.60
N CYS A 126 8.00 7.13 -11.82
CA CYS A 126 8.51 8.48 -12.08
C CYS A 126 9.88 8.75 -11.42
N GLY A 127 9.96 9.65 -10.48
CA GLY A 127 11.20 10.00 -9.75
C GLY A 127 11.40 9.28 -8.43
N GLY A 128 10.58 8.30 -8.14
CA GLY A 128 10.49 7.58 -6.87
C GLY A 128 9.07 7.67 -6.36
N GLY A 129 8.43 6.53 -6.22
CA GLY A 129 7.02 6.52 -5.85
C GLY A 129 6.50 5.13 -5.56
N ALA A 130 5.19 5.03 -5.43
CA ALA A 130 4.48 3.80 -5.16
C ALA A 130 3.17 3.72 -5.95
N ALA A 131 2.73 2.50 -6.20
CA ALA A 131 1.42 2.21 -6.73
C ALA A 131 0.68 1.24 -5.81
N ASN A 132 -0.62 1.46 -5.64
CA ASN A 132 -1.50 0.70 -4.80
C ASN A 132 -2.70 0.18 -5.58
N TRP A 133 -3.14 -1.03 -5.27
CA TRP A 133 -4.38 -1.63 -5.76
C TRP A 133 -5.29 -1.88 -4.57
N LEU A 134 -6.41 -1.16 -4.51
CA LEU A 134 -7.35 -1.20 -3.40
C LEU A 134 -8.68 -1.79 -3.84
N ILE A 135 -9.32 -2.54 -2.93
CA ILE A 135 -10.60 -3.18 -3.16
C ILE A 135 -11.50 -3.05 -1.91
N THR A 136 -12.81 -3.16 -2.09
CA THR A 136 -13.69 -3.26 -0.93
C THR A 136 -13.68 -4.66 -0.33
N PRO A 137 -13.93 -4.81 0.99
CA PRO A 137 -14.01 -6.13 1.64
C PRO A 137 -15.06 -7.04 0.99
N GLU A 138 -16.19 -6.47 0.58
CA GLU A 138 -17.32 -7.22 -0.03
C GLU A 138 -16.92 -7.79 -1.40
N GLN A 139 -16.26 -6.98 -2.22
CA GLN A 139 -15.78 -7.41 -3.52
C GLN A 139 -14.71 -8.48 -3.40
N LEU A 140 -13.76 -8.31 -2.47
CA LEU A 140 -12.75 -9.32 -2.21
C LEU A 140 -13.39 -10.64 -1.76
N ALA A 141 -14.36 -10.61 -0.84
CA ALA A 141 -15.07 -11.80 -0.37
C ALA A 141 -15.84 -12.49 -1.48
N ALA A 142 -16.37 -11.73 -2.44
CA ALA A 142 -17.06 -12.26 -3.62
C ALA A 142 -16.12 -12.74 -4.73
N GLY A 143 -14.83 -12.46 -4.66
CA GLY A 143 -13.87 -12.68 -5.75
C GLY A 143 -14.15 -11.79 -6.98
N ASP A 144 -14.78 -10.65 -6.77
CA ASP A 144 -15.11 -9.67 -7.80
C ASP A 144 -14.04 -8.56 -7.85
N PHE A 145 -13.18 -8.63 -8.84
CA PHE A 145 -12.10 -7.66 -9.05
C PHE A 145 -12.46 -6.60 -10.12
N SER A 146 -13.73 -6.45 -10.48
CA SER A 146 -14.17 -5.54 -11.55
C SER A 146 -14.02 -4.05 -11.19
N ASN A 147 -13.92 -3.72 -9.90
CA ASN A 147 -13.81 -2.34 -9.39
C ASN A 147 -12.62 -2.17 -8.43
N VAL A 148 -11.49 -2.75 -8.79
CA VAL A 148 -10.22 -2.48 -8.10
C VAL A 148 -9.77 -1.07 -8.47
N ILE A 149 -9.45 -0.26 -7.46
CA ILE A 149 -8.84 1.03 -7.67
C ILE A 149 -7.35 0.85 -7.89
N PHE A 150 -6.83 1.47 -8.92
CA PHE A 150 -5.40 1.67 -9.12
C PHE A 150 -5.07 3.13 -8.82
N GLU A 151 -4.13 3.33 -7.92
CA GLU A 151 -3.60 4.65 -7.56
C GLU A 151 -2.09 4.59 -7.55
N TRP A 152 -1.43 5.62 -8.07
CA TRP A 152 0.00 5.78 -7.95
C TRP A 152 0.37 7.24 -7.70
N SER A 153 1.45 7.44 -6.97
CA SER A 153 1.99 8.76 -6.70
C SER A 153 3.52 8.71 -6.62
N SER A 154 4.14 9.83 -6.91
CA SER A 154 5.59 10.01 -6.81
C SER A 154 5.95 11.32 -6.10
N SER A 155 7.17 11.40 -5.63
CA SER A 155 7.75 12.65 -5.08
C SER A 155 8.03 13.69 -6.17
#